data_4b0e6837c9c1f0b905641f7481d8fb02
#
_entry.id   4b0e6837c9c1f0b905641f7481d8fb02
#
_cell.length_a   1.000
_cell.length_b   1.000
_cell.length_c   1.000
_cell.angle_alpha   90.00
_cell.angle_beta   90.00
_cell.angle_gamma   90.00
#
_symmetry.space_group_name_H-M   'P 1'
#
loop_
_entity.id
_entity.type
_entity.pdbx_description
1 polymer ?
#
loop_
_entity_poly.entity_id
_entity_poly.type
_entity_poly.pdbx_seq_one_letter_code
_entity_poly.pdbx_strand_id
1 'polypeptide(L)'
;MAVVVLDSSVVIAVLDAGDAHHTAAVAGIGQARRETLVLPASAYAEILVGPSRRGPGSVAVVRGFVSDLGIRIEPLTADVAERAARLRARHGGLRLPDALVLATADALDATVLTCDRAWHSLSRRARVV
;
A
#
# COMPACT_ATOMS: atom_id res chain seq x y z
N MET A 1 -6.60 17.07 -7.03
CA MET A 1 -5.51 16.14 -7.34
C MET A 1 -5.93 14.74 -6.89
N ALA A 2 -5.71 13.76 -7.73
CA ALA A 2 -6.12 12.38 -7.39
C ALA A 2 -5.23 11.81 -6.28
N VAL A 3 -5.82 10.95 -5.49
CA VAL A 3 -5.13 10.24 -4.40
C VAL A 3 -4.89 8.78 -4.84
N VAL A 4 -3.67 8.30 -4.64
CA VAL A 4 -3.29 6.92 -4.91
C VAL A 4 -2.79 6.28 -3.63
N VAL A 5 -3.46 5.24 -3.19
CA VAL A 5 -3.07 4.44 -2.03
C VAL A 5 -2.13 3.33 -2.51
N LEU A 6 -1.03 3.15 -1.80
CA LEU A 6 -0.03 2.12 -2.10
C LEU A 6 -0.25 0.92 -1.19
N ASP A 7 -0.39 -0.27 -1.80
CA ASP A 7 -0.32 -1.52 -1.07
C ASP A 7 1.14 -1.81 -0.69
N SER A 8 1.36 -2.51 0.42
CA SER A 8 2.70 -2.90 0.87
C SER A 8 3.48 -3.67 -0.20
N SER A 9 2.80 -4.50 -1.00
CA SER A 9 3.43 -5.28 -2.08
C SER A 9 4.16 -4.40 -3.10
N VAL A 10 3.61 -3.25 -3.45
CA VAL A 10 4.22 -2.33 -4.41
C VAL A 10 5.47 -1.68 -3.83
N VAL A 11 5.41 -1.22 -2.58
CA VAL A 11 6.55 -0.58 -1.91
C VAL A 11 7.68 -1.60 -1.69
N ILE A 12 7.35 -2.81 -1.24
CA ILE A 12 8.34 -3.89 -1.09
C ILE A 12 9.02 -4.19 -2.42
N ALA A 13 8.25 -4.28 -3.50
CA ALA A 13 8.79 -4.56 -4.84
C ALA A 13 9.73 -3.45 -5.33
N VAL A 14 9.42 -2.19 -5.03
CA VAL A 14 10.32 -1.06 -5.37
C VAL A 14 11.61 -1.11 -4.57
N LEU A 15 11.53 -1.46 -3.29
CA LEU A 15 12.69 -1.50 -2.39
C LEU A 15 13.57 -2.74 -2.59
N ASP A 16 13.06 -3.78 -3.24
CA ASP A 16 13.77 -5.03 -3.49
C ASP A 16 13.96 -5.25 -4.99
N ALA A 17 15.16 -4.98 -5.48
CA ALA A 17 15.50 -5.17 -6.90
C ALA A 17 15.39 -6.63 -7.37
N GLY A 18 15.40 -7.58 -6.44
CA GLY A 18 15.22 -9.01 -6.73
C GLY A 18 13.76 -9.45 -6.80
N ASP A 19 12.82 -8.57 -6.45
CA ASP A 19 11.39 -8.89 -6.51
C ASP A 19 10.93 -9.02 -7.97
N ALA A 20 10.12 -10.05 -8.25
CA ALA A 20 9.59 -10.30 -9.59
C ALA A 20 8.79 -9.13 -10.16
N HIS A 21 8.18 -8.32 -9.29
CA HIS A 21 7.38 -7.15 -9.66
C HIS A 21 8.15 -5.83 -9.62
N HIS A 22 9.47 -5.86 -9.37
CA HIS A 22 10.27 -4.65 -9.17
C HIS A 22 10.11 -3.65 -10.31
N THR A 23 10.35 -4.07 -11.54
CA THR A 23 10.29 -3.18 -12.71
C THR A 23 8.90 -2.59 -12.89
N ALA A 24 7.86 -3.39 -12.78
CA ALA A 24 6.48 -2.94 -12.91
C ALA A 24 6.07 -1.98 -11.78
N ALA A 25 6.51 -2.25 -10.55
CA ALA A 25 6.23 -1.40 -9.39
C ALA A 25 6.92 -0.04 -9.51
N VAL A 26 8.18 -0.01 -9.94
CA VAL A 26 8.91 1.23 -10.19
C VAL A 26 8.20 2.08 -11.24
N ALA A 27 7.78 1.46 -12.34
CA ALA A 27 7.03 2.15 -13.39
C ALA A 27 5.68 2.67 -12.87
N GLY A 28 4.96 1.86 -12.09
CA GLY A 28 3.65 2.23 -11.53
C GLY A 28 3.74 3.43 -10.59
N ILE A 29 4.69 3.43 -9.67
CA ILE A 29 4.92 4.58 -8.78
C ILE A 29 5.38 5.80 -9.59
N GLY A 30 6.25 5.60 -10.58
CA GLY A 30 6.71 6.68 -11.46
C GLY A 30 5.56 7.38 -12.19
N GLN A 31 4.59 6.63 -12.67
CA GLN A 31 3.39 7.17 -13.32
C GLN A 31 2.49 7.93 -12.34
N ALA A 32 2.44 7.49 -11.10
CA ALA A 32 1.59 8.08 -10.07
C ALA A 32 2.26 9.25 -9.31
N ARG A 33 3.52 9.59 -9.59
CA ARG A 33 4.28 10.59 -8.82
C ARG A 33 3.65 11.98 -8.78
N ARG A 34 2.87 12.35 -9.77
CA ARG A 34 2.20 13.65 -9.83
C ARG A 34 0.93 13.69 -8.98
N GLU A 35 0.47 12.55 -8.52
CA GLU A 35 -0.71 12.43 -7.67
C GLU A 35 -0.29 12.42 -6.20
N THR A 36 -1.26 12.50 -5.29
CA THR A 36 -0.98 12.39 -3.86
C THR A 36 -0.80 10.91 -3.52
N LEU A 37 0.41 10.52 -3.16
CA LEU A 37 0.73 9.15 -2.76
C LEU A 37 0.46 8.97 -1.27
N VAL A 38 -0.28 7.93 -0.92
CA VAL A 38 -0.68 7.61 0.45
C VAL A 38 -0.34 6.16 0.76
N LEU A 39 0.27 5.95 1.91
CA LEU A 39 0.57 4.60 2.43
C LEU A 39 -0.19 4.43 3.75
N PRO A 40 -1.14 3.47 3.83
CA PRO A 40 -1.80 3.21 5.10
C PRO A 40 -0.81 2.85 6.20
N ALA A 41 -1.05 3.32 7.42
CA ALA A 41 -0.18 3.03 8.56
C ALA A 41 0.00 1.52 8.80
N SER A 42 -1.03 0.73 8.54
CA SER A 42 -0.96 -0.74 8.63
C SER A 42 0.00 -1.33 7.60
N ALA A 43 -0.03 -0.85 6.37
CA ALA A 43 0.90 -1.28 5.31
C ALA A 43 2.33 -0.82 5.63
N TYR A 44 2.48 0.38 6.15
CA TYR A 44 3.78 0.89 6.61
C TYR A 44 4.38 -0.02 7.69
N ALA A 45 3.57 -0.46 8.65
CA ALA A 45 4.02 -1.41 9.67
C ALA A 45 4.50 -2.73 9.05
N GLU A 46 3.77 -3.28 8.07
CA GLU A 46 4.17 -4.50 7.37
C GLU A 46 5.53 -4.34 6.67
N ILE A 47 5.73 -3.23 5.99
CA ILE A 47 6.99 -2.95 5.27
C ILE A 47 8.17 -2.86 6.25
N LEU A 48 7.94 -2.38 7.46
CA LEU A 48 9.00 -2.17 8.46
C LEU A 48 9.37 -3.43 9.24
N VAL A 49 8.62 -4.52 9.16
CA VAL A 49 8.92 -5.76 9.90
C VAL A 49 10.31 -6.28 9.55
N GLY A 50 10.58 -6.49 8.27
CA GLY A 50 11.90 -6.97 7.82
C GLY A 50 13.04 -6.01 8.17
N PRO A 51 12.94 -4.73 7.78
CA PRO A 51 13.94 -3.73 8.16
C PRO A 51 14.19 -3.63 9.67
N SER A 52 13.14 -3.71 10.48
CA SER A 52 13.27 -3.66 11.95
C SER A 52 14.10 -4.84 12.50
N ARG A 53 14.03 -6.01 11.85
CA ARG A 53 14.85 -7.17 12.21
C ARG A 53 16.31 -6.97 11.84
N ARG A 54 16.60 -6.23 10.77
CA ARG A 54 17.97 -5.99 10.30
C ARG A 54 18.67 -4.85 11.04
N GLY A 55 17.92 -3.88 11.55
CA GLY A 55 18.50 -2.81 12.36
C GLY A 55 18.12 -1.39 11.89
N PRO A 56 18.59 -0.35 12.65
CA PRO A 56 18.17 1.04 12.42
C PRO A 56 18.53 1.58 11.03
N GLY A 57 19.64 1.15 10.45
CA GLY A 57 20.04 1.56 9.10
C GLY A 57 19.05 1.14 8.03
N SER A 58 18.51 -0.09 8.13
CA SER A 58 17.50 -0.59 7.20
C SER A 58 16.18 0.14 7.36
N VAL A 59 15.79 0.47 8.59
CA VAL A 59 14.58 1.29 8.86
C VAL A 59 14.76 2.69 8.26
N ALA A 60 15.93 3.28 8.39
CA ALA A 60 16.23 4.61 7.83
C ALA A 60 16.09 4.63 6.30
N VAL A 61 16.44 3.55 5.61
CA VAL A 61 16.25 3.44 4.14
C VAL A 61 14.77 3.55 3.79
N VAL A 62 13.91 2.86 4.51
CA VAL A 62 12.46 2.91 4.26
C VAL A 62 11.91 4.31 4.55
N ARG A 63 12.30 4.92 5.66
CA ARG A 63 11.91 6.30 5.99
C ARG A 63 12.33 7.27 4.90
N GLY A 64 13.55 7.15 4.41
CA GLY A 64 14.07 7.99 3.33
C GLY A 64 13.26 7.85 2.05
N PHE A 65 12.92 6.64 1.67
CA PHE A 65 12.07 6.37 0.52
C PHE A 65 10.70 7.06 0.65
N VAL A 66 10.04 6.91 1.79
CA VAL A 66 8.74 7.53 2.06
C VAL A 66 8.85 9.06 1.99
N SER A 67 9.89 9.63 2.62
CA SER A 67 10.13 11.07 2.64
C SER A 67 10.45 11.62 1.26
N ASP A 68 11.34 10.97 0.53
CA ASP A 68 11.82 11.44 -0.79
C ASP A 68 10.70 11.48 -1.84
N LEU A 69 9.76 10.54 -1.76
CA LEU A 69 8.60 10.50 -2.65
C LEU A 69 7.41 11.31 -2.15
N GLY A 70 7.52 11.95 -0.99
CA GLY A 70 6.43 12.71 -0.40
C GLY A 70 5.22 11.84 -0.07
N ILE A 71 5.42 10.57 0.24
CA ILE A 71 4.35 9.65 0.59
C ILE A 71 3.78 10.00 1.97
N ARG A 72 2.47 10.23 2.03
CA ARG A 72 1.78 10.48 3.28
C ARG A 72 1.40 9.17 3.95
N ILE A 73 1.74 9.03 5.24
CA ILE A 73 1.27 7.90 6.05
C ILE A 73 -0.14 8.22 6.57
N GLU A 74 -1.10 7.41 6.18
CA GLU A 74 -2.50 7.61 6.57
C GLU A 74 -2.81 6.84 7.85
N PRO A 75 -3.26 7.52 8.91
CA PRO A 75 -3.62 6.84 10.16
C PRO A 75 -4.78 5.87 9.98
N LEU A 76 -4.75 4.78 10.75
CA LEU A 76 -5.87 3.84 10.84
C LEU A 76 -6.92 4.43 11.78
N THR A 77 -8.05 4.82 11.23
CA THR A 77 -9.19 5.38 11.96
C THR A 77 -10.24 4.31 12.27
N ALA A 78 -11.16 4.64 13.18
CA ALA A 78 -12.31 3.77 13.45
C ALA A 78 -13.17 3.56 12.20
N ASP A 79 -13.38 4.59 11.38
CA ASP A 79 -14.11 4.48 10.11
C ASP A 79 -13.45 3.48 9.16
N VAL A 80 -12.15 3.57 8.98
CA VAL A 80 -11.41 2.63 8.12
C VAL A 80 -11.48 1.21 8.69
N ALA A 81 -11.36 1.06 10.00
CA ALA A 81 -11.46 -0.26 10.65
C ALA A 81 -12.83 -0.91 10.42
N GLU A 82 -13.91 -0.14 10.54
CA GLU A 82 -15.26 -0.63 10.31
C GLU A 82 -15.48 -1.01 8.85
N ARG A 83 -15.00 -0.21 7.89
CA ARG A 83 -15.03 -0.54 6.46
C ARG A 83 -14.25 -1.80 6.15
N ALA A 84 -13.08 -1.98 6.73
CA ALA A 84 -12.26 -3.17 6.56
C ALA A 84 -12.95 -4.42 7.11
N ALA A 85 -13.59 -4.32 8.26
CA ALA A 85 -14.36 -5.40 8.85
C ALA A 85 -15.50 -5.86 7.93
N ARG A 86 -16.23 -4.92 7.34
CA ARG A 86 -17.31 -5.24 6.38
C ARG A 86 -16.78 -5.92 5.12
N LEU A 87 -15.66 -5.44 4.58
CA LEU A 87 -15.02 -6.07 3.42
C LEU A 87 -14.59 -7.51 3.73
N ARG A 88 -13.93 -7.69 4.87
CA ARG A 88 -13.46 -9.00 5.31
C ARG A 88 -14.62 -9.97 5.54
N ALA A 89 -15.73 -9.49 6.10
CA ALA A 89 -16.92 -10.31 6.34
C ALA A 89 -17.57 -10.78 5.04
N ARG A 90 -17.55 -9.95 3.98
CA ARG A 90 -18.12 -10.30 2.68
C ARG A 90 -17.21 -11.17 1.82
N HIS A 91 -15.90 -11.12 2.04
CA HIS A 91 -14.91 -11.80 1.23
C HIS A 91 -14.02 -12.67 2.11
N GLY A 92 -14.45 -13.92 2.34
CA GLY A 92 -13.81 -14.84 3.28
C GLY A 92 -12.33 -15.12 3.01
N GLY A 93 -11.90 -15.03 1.75
CA GLY A 93 -10.50 -15.22 1.37
C GLY A 93 -9.63 -13.96 1.51
N LEU A 94 -10.23 -12.80 1.77
CA LEU A 94 -9.52 -11.54 1.93
C LEU A 94 -8.92 -11.44 3.33
N ARG A 95 -7.59 -11.28 3.41
CA ARG A 95 -6.92 -11.11 4.70
C ARG A 95 -7.19 -9.71 5.26
N LEU A 96 -7.18 -9.59 6.59
CA LEU A 96 -7.44 -8.31 7.25
C LEU A 96 -6.46 -7.20 6.82
N PRO A 97 -5.14 -7.43 6.72
CA PRO A 97 -4.22 -6.40 6.23
C PRO A 97 -4.60 -5.86 4.86
N ASP A 98 -5.02 -6.71 3.94
CA ASP A 98 -5.45 -6.31 2.60
C ASP A 98 -6.77 -5.53 2.65
N ALA A 99 -7.70 -5.97 3.49
CA ALA A 99 -8.97 -5.25 3.71
C ALA A 99 -8.73 -3.83 4.24
N LEU A 100 -7.73 -3.64 5.10
CA LEU A 100 -7.38 -2.32 5.63
C LEU A 100 -6.86 -1.37 4.55
N VAL A 101 -6.08 -1.87 3.60
CA VAL A 101 -5.61 -1.06 2.46
C VAL A 101 -6.77 -0.66 1.57
N LEU A 102 -7.62 -1.61 1.19
CA LEU A 102 -8.80 -1.33 0.36
C LEU A 102 -9.77 -0.39 1.05
N ALA A 103 -9.99 -0.55 2.35
CA ALA A 103 -10.85 0.33 3.13
C ALA A 103 -10.29 1.76 3.23
N THR A 104 -8.99 1.92 3.32
CA THR A 104 -8.33 3.23 3.30
C THR A 104 -8.60 3.94 1.97
N ALA A 105 -8.44 3.22 0.86
CA ALA A 105 -8.71 3.77 -0.46
C ALA A 105 -10.19 4.16 -0.63
N ASP A 106 -11.09 3.34 -0.11
CA ASP A 106 -12.52 3.61 -0.14
C ASP A 106 -12.87 4.87 0.65
N ALA A 107 -12.32 5.01 1.85
CA ALA A 107 -12.53 6.19 2.70
C ALA A 107 -11.99 7.49 2.06
N LEU A 108 -10.90 7.40 1.30
CA LEU A 108 -10.25 8.55 0.64
C LEU A 108 -10.75 8.79 -0.79
N ASP A 109 -11.67 7.97 -1.29
CA ASP A 109 -12.07 7.97 -2.70
C ASP A 109 -10.85 7.91 -3.63
N ALA A 110 -9.96 6.98 -3.36
CA ALA A 110 -8.67 6.85 -4.02
C ALA A 110 -8.59 5.58 -4.87
N THR A 111 -7.64 5.55 -5.80
CA THR A 111 -7.20 4.31 -6.45
C THR A 111 -6.13 3.62 -5.61
N VAL A 112 -5.94 2.32 -5.84
CA VAL A 112 -4.93 1.51 -5.14
C VAL A 112 -3.97 0.93 -6.15
N LEU A 113 -2.66 1.07 -5.90
CA LEU A 113 -1.65 0.30 -6.61
C LEU A 113 -1.31 -0.96 -5.82
N THR A 114 -1.37 -2.12 -6.47
CA THR A 114 -1.06 -3.40 -5.86
C THR A 114 -0.38 -4.33 -6.87
N CYS A 115 0.39 -5.30 -6.38
CA CYS A 115 0.92 -6.39 -7.19
C CYS A 115 -0.02 -7.61 -7.21
N ASP A 116 -1.09 -7.60 -6.43
CA ASP A 116 -2.01 -8.73 -6.29
C ASP A 116 -3.12 -8.66 -7.34
N ARG A 117 -3.07 -9.57 -8.31
CA ARG A 117 -4.05 -9.65 -9.41
C ARG A 117 -5.48 -9.93 -8.92
N ALA A 118 -5.63 -10.59 -7.78
CA ALA A 118 -6.95 -10.91 -7.23
C ALA A 118 -7.76 -9.66 -6.87
N TRP A 119 -7.10 -8.54 -6.64
CA TRP A 119 -7.76 -7.31 -6.26
C TRP A 119 -8.61 -6.70 -7.37
N HIS A 120 -8.39 -7.05 -8.63
CA HIS A 120 -9.26 -6.62 -9.73
C HIS A 120 -10.71 -7.01 -9.52
N SER A 121 -10.96 -8.21 -9.00
CA SER A 121 -12.33 -8.68 -8.75
C SER A 121 -12.90 -8.17 -7.42
N LEU A 122 -12.06 -7.66 -6.52
CA LEU A 122 -12.46 -7.17 -5.20
C LEU A 122 -12.82 -5.68 -5.21
N SER A 123 -12.18 -4.89 -6.07
CA SER A 123 -12.35 -3.45 -6.07
C SER A 123 -12.09 -2.84 -7.44
N ARG A 124 -12.98 -1.96 -7.87
CA ARG A 124 -12.79 -1.15 -9.08
C ARG A 124 -11.66 -0.14 -8.92
N ARG A 125 -11.24 0.14 -7.68
CA ARG A 125 -10.18 1.10 -7.37
C ARG A 125 -8.79 0.51 -7.58
N ALA A 126 -8.68 -0.81 -7.69
CA ALA A 126 -7.39 -1.49 -7.80
C ALA A 126 -6.79 -1.35 -9.20
N ARG A 127 -5.52 -0.93 -9.24
CA ARG A 127 -4.65 -1.00 -10.41
C ARG A 127 -3.53 -1.97 -10.09
N VAL A 128 -3.45 -3.04 -10.87
CA VAL A 128 -2.41 -4.07 -10.69
C VAL A 128 -1.20 -3.69 -11.54
N VAL A 129 -0.04 -3.70 -10.91
CA VAL A 129 1.23 -3.45 -11.60
C VAL A 129 1.94 -4.73 -12.00
#